data_522c17b2242d3691f622193c25b713b9
#
_entry.id   522c17b2242d3691f622193c25b713b9
#
_cell.length_a   1.000
_cell.length_b   1.000
_cell.length_c   1.000
_cell.angle_alpha   90.00
_cell.angle_beta   90.00
_cell.angle_gamma   90.00
#
_symmetry.space_group_name_H-M   'P 1'
#
loop_
_entity.id
_entity.type
_entity.pdbx_description
1 polymer ?
#
loop_
_entity_poly.entity_id
_entity_poly.type
_entity_poly.pdbx_seq_one_letter_code
_entity_poly.pdbx_strand_id
1 'polypeptide(L)'
;MSTALITGCDYGIGFEFARQYAADGWRVHAVCLDPASRDKLDGVEGDVAFHRCDVSDEAGVKALAAALKGETIDLLINNAATFAPDGPGTLQLPDIDEFTRVMKVNAVAPVYVADAFEDHVAASDRKLMAFIGTRSGSIGDNGSGGHYAYRCSKAALNMAVKSISIDFAPRGIVAAVLHPGSVATETRKGGQIPVRESVSGMRAVIDGLTPETTGTFQRYDGGTIEW
;
A
#
# COMPACT_ATOMS: atom_id res chain seq x y z
N MET A 1 -2.22 0.92 22.86
CA MET A 1 -3.02 0.35 21.75
C MET A 1 -2.31 0.74 20.47
N SER A 2 -1.99 -0.24 19.62
CA SER A 2 -1.27 0.06 18.37
C SER A 2 -2.21 0.69 17.34
N THR A 3 -1.65 1.54 16.48
CA THR A 3 -2.41 2.28 15.45
C THR A 3 -1.87 1.99 14.06
N ALA A 4 -2.77 1.68 13.12
CA ALA A 4 -2.44 1.53 11.70
C ALA A 4 -3.15 2.58 10.85
N LEU A 5 -2.47 3.16 9.87
CA LEU A 5 -3.08 3.95 8.80
C LEU A 5 -2.94 3.18 7.49
N ILE A 6 -4.07 2.94 6.81
CA ILE A 6 -4.13 2.08 5.63
C ILE A 6 -4.82 2.83 4.50
N THR A 7 -4.17 2.96 3.34
CA THR A 7 -4.75 3.62 2.16
C THR A 7 -5.44 2.61 1.24
N GLY A 8 -6.55 3.03 0.60
CA GLY A 8 -7.32 2.19 -0.33
C GLY A 8 -8.10 1.08 0.37
N CYS A 9 -8.82 1.44 1.45
CA CYS A 9 -9.66 0.51 2.22
C CYS A 9 -11.07 0.32 1.63
N ASP A 10 -11.34 0.78 0.42
CA ASP A 10 -12.67 0.70 -0.20
C ASP A 10 -13.14 -0.74 -0.43
N TYR A 11 -12.21 -1.66 -0.71
CA TYR A 11 -12.45 -3.09 -0.96
C TYR A 11 -11.14 -3.89 -0.95
N GLY A 12 -11.25 -5.20 -1.12
CA GLY A 12 -10.13 -6.09 -1.39
C GLY A 12 -9.07 -6.12 -0.27
N ILE A 13 -7.80 -5.95 -0.65
CA ILE A 13 -6.65 -6.11 0.25
C ILE A 13 -6.66 -5.04 1.36
N GLY A 14 -6.92 -3.78 1.03
CA GLY A 14 -6.93 -2.69 2.01
C GLY A 14 -8.06 -2.84 3.03
N PHE A 15 -9.26 -3.19 2.58
CA PHE A 15 -10.39 -3.48 3.47
C PHE A 15 -10.09 -4.66 4.40
N GLU A 16 -9.51 -5.73 3.86
CA GLU A 16 -9.17 -6.92 4.66
C GLU A 16 -8.05 -6.64 5.69
N PHE A 17 -7.07 -5.79 5.35
CA PHE A 17 -6.11 -5.29 6.33
C PHE A 17 -6.80 -4.54 7.48
N ALA A 18 -7.70 -3.61 7.14
CA ALA A 18 -8.45 -2.85 8.15
C ALA A 18 -9.24 -3.79 9.07
N ARG A 19 -9.94 -4.77 8.49
CA ARG A 19 -10.72 -5.76 9.23
C ARG A 19 -9.86 -6.62 10.16
N GLN A 20 -8.70 -7.12 9.69
CA GLN A 20 -7.85 -7.99 10.50
C GLN A 20 -7.14 -7.23 11.62
N TYR A 21 -6.64 -6.01 11.36
CA TYR A 21 -6.00 -5.21 12.41
C TYR A 21 -7.00 -4.74 13.46
N ALA A 22 -8.21 -4.32 13.07
CA ALA A 22 -9.25 -3.94 14.00
C ALA A 22 -9.69 -5.11 14.90
N ALA A 23 -9.87 -6.31 14.31
CA ALA A 23 -10.21 -7.52 15.05
C ALA A 23 -9.15 -7.92 16.09
N ASP A 24 -7.87 -7.57 15.86
CA ASP A 24 -6.78 -7.78 16.81
C ASP A 24 -6.59 -6.60 17.80
N GLY A 25 -7.57 -5.69 17.89
CA GLY A 25 -7.58 -4.60 18.86
C GLY A 25 -6.69 -3.40 18.50
N TRP A 26 -6.31 -3.25 17.23
CA TRP A 26 -5.65 -2.05 16.76
C TRP A 26 -6.66 -0.94 16.47
N ARG A 27 -6.27 0.31 16.67
CA ARG A 27 -6.95 1.44 16.07
C ARG A 27 -6.55 1.53 14.59
N VAL A 28 -7.55 1.61 13.71
CA VAL A 28 -7.32 1.65 12.25
C VAL A 28 -7.85 2.95 11.67
N HIS A 29 -6.97 3.75 11.08
CA HIS A 29 -7.34 4.85 10.19
C HIS A 29 -7.48 4.32 8.77
N ALA A 30 -8.72 4.04 8.34
CA ALA A 30 -9.04 3.52 7.02
C ALA A 30 -9.25 4.68 6.04
N VAL A 31 -8.31 4.85 5.09
CA VAL A 31 -8.35 5.90 4.07
C VAL A 31 -8.97 5.34 2.80
N CYS A 32 -10.07 5.95 2.35
CA CYS A 32 -10.87 5.53 1.20
C CYS A 32 -11.08 6.68 0.22
N LEU A 33 -11.22 6.34 -1.04
CA LEU A 33 -11.60 7.28 -2.10
C LEU A 33 -13.12 7.48 -2.13
N ASP A 34 -13.88 6.38 -2.08
CA ASP A 34 -15.34 6.37 -2.17
C ASP A 34 -15.98 6.61 -0.79
N PRO A 35 -16.78 7.68 -0.63
CA PRO A 35 -17.49 7.94 0.62
C PRO A 35 -18.48 6.82 1.01
N ALA A 36 -18.98 6.03 0.05
CA ALA A 36 -19.86 4.89 0.32
C ALA A 36 -19.14 3.73 1.04
N SER A 37 -17.82 3.73 1.07
CA SER A 37 -17.04 2.74 1.81
C SER A 37 -17.20 2.84 3.33
N ARG A 38 -17.69 3.99 3.83
CA ARG A 38 -18.00 4.20 5.26
C ARG A 38 -18.92 3.11 5.79
N ASP A 39 -20.04 2.84 5.11
CA ASP A 39 -21.05 1.89 5.57
C ASP A 39 -20.50 0.48 5.74
N LYS A 40 -19.55 0.09 4.86
CA LYS A 40 -18.87 -1.21 4.97
C LYS A 40 -17.91 -1.25 6.17
N LEU A 41 -17.19 -0.16 6.40
CA LEU A 41 -16.22 -0.05 7.50
C LEU A 41 -16.90 0.06 8.85
N ASP A 42 -18.04 0.75 8.94
CA ASP A 42 -18.86 0.83 10.15
C ASP A 42 -19.38 -0.57 10.59
N GLY A 43 -19.44 -1.54 9.67
CA GLY A 43 -19.74 -2.94 9.96
C GLY A 43 -18.54 -3.79 10.41
N VAL A 44 -17.33 -3.24 10.43
CA VAL A 44 -16.13 -3.94 10.90
C VAL A 44 -16.07 -3.88 12.42
N GLU A 45 -15.89 -5.04 13.07
CA GLU A 45 -15.71 -5.11 14.51
C GLU A 45 -14.35 -4.50 14.92
N GLY A 46 -14.36 -3.58 15.88
CA GLY A 46 -13.17 -2.92 16.44
C GLY A 46 -13.17 -1.41 16.25
N ASP A 47 -12.02 -0.77 16.46
CA ASP A 47 -11.84 0.68 16.37
C ASP A 47 -11.37 1.08 14.96
N VAL A 48 -12.30 1.40 14.07
CA VAL A 48 -12.04 1.82 12.70
C VAL A 48 -12.53 3.25 12.47
N ALA A 49 -11.61 4.16 12.17
CA ALA A 49 -11.92 5.53 11.78
C ALA A 49 -11.85 5.68 10.25
N PHE A 50 -12.97 6.02 9.62
CA PHE A 50 -13.06 6.28 8.20
C PHE A 50 -12.53 7.69 7.86
N HIS A 51 -11.66 7.77 6.83
CA HIS A 51 -11.17 9.01 6.25
C HIS A 51 -11.37 9.00 4.75
N ARG A 52 -12.06 10.01 4.21
CA ARG A 52 -12.13 10.21 2.76
C ARG A 52 -10.91 10.99 2.29
N CYS A 53 -10.10 10.40 1.42
CA CYS A 53 -8.97 11.07 0.80
C CYS A 53 -8.61 10.42 -0.54
N ASP A 54 -8.48 11.22 -1.59
CA ASP A 54 -7.78 10.82 -2.80
C ASP A 54 -6.28 10.95 -2.54
N VAL A 55 -5.57 9.83 -2.48
CA VAL A 55 -4.12 9.83 -2.23
C VAL A 55 -3.32 10.50 -3.33
N SER A 56 -3.90 10.69 -4.52
CA SER A 56 -3.28 11.42 -5.62
C SER A 56 -3.43 12.96 -5.51
N ASP A 57 -4.22 13.44 -4.54
CA ASP A 57 -4.33 14.86 -4.20
C ASP A 57 -3.40 15.20 -3.03
N GLU A 58 -2.27 15.83 -3.33
CA GLU A 58 -1.27 16.22 -2.33
C GLU A 58 -1.86 17.09 -1.21
N ALA A 59 -2.74 18.03 -1.56
CA ALA A 59 -3.37 18.91 -0.57
C ALA A 59 -4.29 18.11 0.37
N GLY A 60 -5.04 17.15 -0.17
CA GLY A 60 -5.88 16.24 0.62
C GLY A 60 -5.06 15.36 1.57
N VAL A 61 -3.92 14.83 1.11
CA VAL A 61 -3.02 14.02 1.95
C VAL A 61 -2.44 14.87 3.10
N LYS A 62 -1.95 16.07 2.81
CA LYS A 62 -1.43 17.00 3.83
C LYS A 62 -2.52 17.42 4.84
N ALA A 63 -3.74 17.65 4.37
CA ALA A 63 -4.87 17.97 5.24
C ALA A 63 -5.23 16.80 6.17
N LEU A 64 -5.18 15.56 5.68
CA LEU A 64 -5.39 14.37 6.49
C LEU A 64 -4.30 14.21 7.56
N ALA A 65 -3.03 14.37 7.21
CA ALA A 65 -1.93 14.32 8.16
C ALA A 65 -2.06 15.40 9.23
N ALA A 66 -2.44 16.63 8.84
CA ALA A 66 -2.69 17.72 9.77
C ALA A 66 -3.88 17.46 10.72
N ALA A 67 -4.94 16.81 10.22
CA ALA A 67 -6.11 16.43 11.04
C ALA A 67 -5.76 15.34 12.07
N LEU A 68 -4.75 14.51 11.80
CA LEU A 68 -4.23 13.47 12.68
C LEU A 68 -3.01 13.93 13.50
N LYS A 69 -2.75 15.24 13.55
CA LYS A 69 -1.61 15.78 14.29
C LYS A 69 -1.61 15.34 15.75
N GLY A 70 -0.51 14.73 16.16
CA GLY A 70 -0.33 14.20 17.52
C GLY A 70 -0.74 12.73 17.68
N GLU A 71 -1.37 12.14 16.68
CA GLU A 71 -1.57 10.69 16.63
C GLU A 71 -0.24 9.99 16.31
N THR A 72 0.04 8.92 17.02
CA THR A 72 1.19 8.04 16.73
C THR A 72 0.71 6.90 15.85
N ILE A 73 1.41 6.66 14.74
CA ILE A 73 1.08 5.60 13.78
C ILE A 73 2.19 4.54 13.83
N ASP A 74 1.87 3.36 14.34
CA ASP A 74 2.81 2.24 14.45
C ASP A 74 3.10 1.60 13.09
N LEU A 75 2.10 1.65 12.20
CA LEU A 75 2.17 1.04 10.88
C LEU A 75 1.43 1.88 9.84
N LEU A 76 2.16 2.36 8.83
CA LEU A 76 1.60 2.93 7.62
C LEU A 76 1.57 1.87 6.51
N ILE A 77 0.38 1.56 5.95
CA ILE A 77 0.23 0.68 4.79
C ILE A 77 -0.20 1.50 3.56
N ASN A 78 0.72 1.70 2.63
CA ASN A 78 0.45 2.26 1.31
C ASN A 78 -0.08 1.15 0.39
N ASN A 79 -1.42 0.99 0.36
CA ASN A 79 -2.09 -0.04 -0.44
C ASN A 79 -2.89 0.53 -1.62
N ALA A 80 -3.36 1.78 -1.57
CA ALA A 80 -4.11 2.38 -2.66
C ALA A 80 -3.38 2.23 -4.00
N ALA A 81 -4.10 1.72 -5.00
CA ALA A 81 -3.55 1.50 -6.34
C ALA A 81 -4.66 1.51 -7.39
N THR A 82 -4.27 1.76 -8.63
CA THR A 82 -5.16 1.72 -9.79
C THR A 82 -4.51 0.98 -10.95
N PHE A 83 -5.35 0.62 -11.92
CA PHE A 83 -4.96 -0.09 -13.12
C PHE A 83 -5.60 0.61 -14.33
N ALA A 84 -4.91 0.63 -15.46
CA ALA A 84 -5.48 1.07 -16.74
C ALA A 84 -5.75 -0.16 -17.62
N PRO A 85 -6.87 -0.18 -18.36
CA PRO A 85 -7.11 -1.23 -19.35
C PRO A 85 -6.06 -1.17 -20.46
N ASP A 86 -5.77 -2.33 -21.06
CA ASP A 86 -4.89 -2.40 -22.22
C ASP A 86 -5.55 -1.68 -23.42
N GLY A 87 -4.75 -0.92 -24.15
CA GLY A 87 -5.15 -0.23 -25.38
C GLY A 87 -4.93 -1.09 -26.64
N PRO A 88 -5.18 -0.54 -27.81
CA PRO A 88 -4.96 -1.23 -29.08
C PRO A 88 -3.47 -1.30 -29.46
N GLY A 89 -3.17 -2.14 -30.46
CA GLY A 89 -1.83 -2.28 -31.03
C GLY A 89 -0.95 -3.31 -30.32
N THR A 90 0.27 -3.49 -30.83
CA THR A 90 1.19 -4.53 -30.36
C THR A 90 1.62 -4.33 -28.91
N LEU A 91 1.82 -3.09 -28.48
CA LEU A 91 2.20 -2.76 -27.11
C LEU A 91 1.00 -2.62 -26.18
N GLN A 92 -0.21 -2.58 -26.70
CA GLN A 92 -1.46 -2.45 -25.93
C GLN A 92 -1.43 -1.30 -24.91
N LEU A 93 -0.88 -0.14 -25.31
CA LEU A 93 -0.75 1.02 -24.44
C LEU A 93 -2.10 1.66 -24.18
N PRO A 94 -2.45 2.02 -22.93
CA PRO A 94 -3.54 2.94 -22.66
C PRO A 94 -3.22 4.32 -23.24
N ASP A 95 -4.21 5.22 -23.28
CA ASP A 95 -3.90 6.61 -23.61
C ASP A 95 -2.96 7.25 -22.55
N ILE A 96 -2.34 8.38 -22.91
CA ILE A 96 -1.31 9.01 -22.07
C ILE A 96 -1.86 9.51 -20.73
N ASP A 97 -3.12 9.93 -20.68
CA ASP A 97 -3.73 10.45 -19.45
C ASP A 97 -3.97 9.29 -18.47
N GLU A 98 -4.47 8.15 -18.96
CA GLU A 98 -4.61 6.93 -18.16
C GLU A 98 -3.25 6.40 -17.70
N PHE A 99 -2.23 6.40 -18.57
CA PHE A 99 -0.87 6.02 -18.19
C PHE A 99 -0.36 6.92 -17.05
N THR A 100 -0.52 8.22 -17.22
CA THR A 100 -0.10 9.23 -16.23
C THR A 100 -0.87 9.09 -14.92
N ARG A 101 -2.18 8.83 -14.97
CA ARG A 101 -3.00 8.56 -13.79
C ARG A 101 -2.49 7.36 -13.00
N VAL A 102 -2.16 6.26 -13.69
CA VAL A 102 -1.59 5.06 -13.06
C VAL A 102 -0.26 5.35 -12.37
N MET A 103 0.63 6.08 -13.05
CA MET A 103 1.92 6.51 -12.47
C MET A 103 1.70 7.38 -11.23
N LYS A 104 0.78 8.34 -11.30
CA LYS A 104 0.49 9.27 -10.20
C LYS A 104 -0.01 8.52 -8.96
N VAL A 105 -0.99 7.64 -9.12
CA VAL A 105 -1.61 6.92 -7.99
C VAL A 105 -0.67 5.85 -7.43
N ASN A 106 0.00 5.07 -8.29
CA ASN A 106 0.72 3.89 -7.84
C ASN A 106 2.17 4.14 -7.41
N ALA A 107 2.79 5.23 -7.89
CA ALA A 107 4.19 5.53 -7.62
C ALA A 107 4.41 6.86 -6.90
N VAL A 108 3.78 7.95 -7.38
CA VAL A 108 3.98 9.28 -6.80
C VAL A 108 3.23 9.42 -5.47
N ALA A 109 1.96 9.07 -5.43
CA ALA A 109 1.12 9.21 -4.23
C ALA A 109 1.70 8.49 -2.99
N PRO A 110 2.19 7.24 -3.06
CA PRO A 110 2.80 6.57 -1.91
C PRO A 110 4.00 7.33 -1.30
N VAL A 111 4.77 8.06 -2.13
CA VAL A 111 5.89 8.88 -1.65
C VAL A 111 5.37 10.07 -0.84
N TYR A 112 4.38 10.80 -1.37
CA TYR A 112 3.78 11.94 -0.68
C TYR A 112 3.01 11.53 0.60
N VAL A 113 2.39 10.35 0.60
CA VAL A 113 1.77 9.80 1.81
C VAL A 113 2.85 9.46 2.84
N ALA A 114 3.95 8.82 2.43
CA ALA A 114 5.05 8.50 3.35
C ALA A 114 5.67 9.75 3.96
N ASP A 115 5.92 10.79 3.15
CA ASP A 115 6.44 12.09 3.59
C ASP A 115 5.49 12.78 4.58
N ALA A 116 4.20 12.87 4.25
CA ALA A 116 3.21 13.54 5.09
C ALA A 116 3.01 12.86 6.46
N PHE A 117 3.23 11.56 6.55
CA PHE A 117 3.07 10.78 7.79
C PHE A 117 4.41 10.37 8.44
N GLU A 118 5.54 10.86 7.94
CA GLU A 118 6.87 10.55 8.49
C GLU A 118 6.95 10.81 10.00
N ASP A 119 6.53 12.00 10.45
CA ASP A 119 6.57 12.37 11.86
C ASP A 119 5.68 11.49 12.74
N HIS A 120 4.50 11.11 12.23
CA HIS A 120 3.57 10.23 12.95
C HIS A 120 4.15 8.83 13.15
N VAL A 121 4.82 8.29 12.11
CA VAL A 121 5.47 6.97 12.16
C VAL A 121 6.74 7.01 13.00
N ALA A 122 7.57 8.05 12.85
CA ALA A 122 8.79 8.21 13.62
C ALA A 122 8.55 8.35 15.13
N ALA A 123 7.38 8.86 15.53
CA ALA A 123 6.98 8.98 16.92
C ALA A 123 6.60 7.64 17.57
N SER A 124 6.36 6.58 16.79
CA SER A 124 5.99 5.26 17.31
C SER A 124 7.21 4.43 17.75
N ASP A 125 6.94 3.37 18.50
CA ASP A 125 7.98 2.39 18.84
C ASP A 125 8.25 1.41 17.68
N ARG A 126 7.23 1.12 16.85
CA ARG A 126 7.32 0.15 15.75
C ARG A 126 7.95 0.72 14.49
N LYS A 127 7.62 1.95 14.12
CA LYS A 127 8.20 2.72 12.99
C LYS A 127 8.17 1.98 11.66
N LEU A 128 7.00 1.40 11.29
CA LEU A 128 6.86 0.56 10.11
C LEU A 128 6.10 1.25 8.97
N MET A 129 6.64 1.15 7.76
CA MET A 129 5.97 1.53 6.51
C MET A 129 5.97 0.34 5.54
N ALA A 130 4.80 -0.16 5.19
CA ALA A 130 4.61 -1.22 4.21
C ALA A 130 3.99 -0.66 2.93
N PHE A 131 4.51 -1.06 1.77
CA PHE A 131 4.04 -0.62 0.46
C PHE A 131 3.59 -1.84 -0.33
N ILE A 132 2.32 -1.83 -0.79
CA ILE A 132 1.79 -2.97 -1.54
C ILE A 132 2.25 -2.88 -2.99
N GLY A 133 3.26 -3.67 -3.27
CA GLY A 133 3.85 -3.86 -4.59
C GLY A 133 3.24 -5.04 -5.34
N THR A 134 3.94 -5.48 -6.35
CA THR A 134 3.58 -6.68 -7.13
C THR A 134 4.82 -7.23 -7.82
N ARG A 135 4.90 -8.56 -7.97
CA ARG A 135 5.91 -9.23 -8.80
C ARG A 135 6.01 -8.61 -10.22
N SER A 136 4.90 -8.07 -10.74
CA SER A 136 4.90 -7.36 -12.02
C SER A 136 5.77 -6.09 -12.04
N GLY A 137 6.16 -5.54 -10.88
CA GLY A 137 7.08 -4.42 -10.74
C GLY A 137 8.55 -4.84 -10.69
N SER A 138 8.85 -6.12 -10.59
CA SER A 138 10.22 -6.62 -10.69
C SER A 138 10.71 -6.56 -12.15
N ILE A 139 11.86 -5.95 -12.36
CA ILE A 139 12.51 -5.86 -13.67
C ILE A 139 13.18 -7.20 -14.00
N GLY A 140 13.91 -7.78 -13.02
CA GLY A 140 14.61 -9.05 -13.18
C GLY A 140 13.68 -10.23 -13.45
N ASP A 141 12.47 -10.21 -12.86
CA ASP A 141 11.49 -11.29 -12.97
C ASP A 141 10.47 -11.09 -14.12
N ASN A 142 10.69 -10.08 -14.99
CA ASN A 142 9.78 -9.76 -16.09
C ASN A 142 10.03 -10.63 -17.35
N GLY A 143 9.46 -11.82 -17.36
CA GLY A 143 9.50 -12.71 -18.52
C GLY A 143 8.30 -12.61 -19.48
N SER A 144 7.29 -11.79 -19.20
CA SER A 144 6.03 -11.79 -19.99
C SER A 144 5.71 -10.48 -20.72
N GLY A 145 6.32 -9.35 -20.34
CA GLY A 145 5.99 -8.03 -20.93
C GLY A 145 4.55 -7.58 -20.65
N GLY A 146 4.02 -6.66 -21.45
CA GLY A 146 2.65 -6.13 -21.38
C GLY A 146 2.39 -5.22 -20.16
N HIS A 147 1.16 -4.74 -20.03
CA HIS A 147 0.68 -3.91 -18.90
C HIS A 147 1.63 -2.77 -18.54
N TYR A 148 2.12 -2.03 -19.51
CA TYR A 148 3.22 -1.06 -19.37
C TYR A 148 2.97 -0.02 -18.27
N ALA A 149 1.80 0.64 -18.25
CA ALA A 149 1.49 1.63 -17.25
C ALA A 149 1.59 1.05 -15.82
N TYR A 150 1.02 -0.13 -15.61
CA TYR A 150 1.01 -0.78 -14.31
C TYR A 150 2.40 -1.26 -13.90
N ARG A 151 3.12 -1.97 -14.80
CA ARG A 151 4.48 -2.46 -14.51
C ARG A 151 5.44 -1.32 -14.22
N CYS A 152 5.45 -0.28 -15.09
CA CYS A 152 6.30 0.89 -14.91
C CYS A 152 6.00 1.58 -13.57
N SER A 153 4.71 1.75 -13.21
CA SER A 153 4.34 2.38 -11.95
C SER A 153 4.80 1.57 -10.74
N LYS A 154 4.73 0.24 -10.81
CA LYS A 154 5.15 -0.61 -9.69
C LYS A 154 6.68 -0.78 -9.60
N ALA A 155 7.40 -0.71 -10.72
CA ALA A 155 8.85 -0.60 -10.72
C ALA A 155 9.32 0.75 -10.15
N ALA A 156 8.63 1.84 -10.51
CA ALA A 156 8.88 3.17 -9.93
C ALA A 156 8.59 3.19 -8.41
N LEU A 157 7.51 2.55 -7.96
CA LEU A 157 7.24 2.37 -6.52
C LEU A 157 8.38 1.61 -5.82
N ASN A 158 8.87 0.52 -6.42
CA ASN A 158 9.99 -0.25 -5.87
C ASN A 158 11.23 0.63 -5.67
N MET A 159 11.60 1.44 -6.68
CA MET A 159 12.72 2.40 -6.57
C MET A 159 12.45 3.43 -5.48
N ALA A 160 11.25 4.00 -5.42
CA ALA A 160 10.88 4.99 -4.41
C ALA A 160 10.99 4.42 -2.99
N VAL A 161 10.48 3.21 -2.76
CA VAL A 161 10.55 2.57 -1.43
C VAL A 161 12.01 2.23 -1.05
N LYS A 162 12.83 1.83 -2.03
CA LYS A 162 14.27 1.64 -1.77
C LYS A 162 14.93 2.95 -1.32
N SER A 163 14.62 4.08 -1.95
CA SER A 163 15.11 5.40 -1.55
C SER A 163 14.58 5.80 -0.16
N ILE A 164 13.27 5.68 0.07
CA ILE A 164 12.64 5.95 1.38
C ILE A 164 13.31 5.14 2.50
N SER A 165 13.63 3.87 2.26
CA SER A 165 14.28 3.01 3.25
C SER A 165 15.67 3.49 3.66
N ILE A 166 16.35 4.24 2.81
CA ILE A 166 17.65 4.87 3.08
C ILE A 166 17.46 6.22 3.79
N ASP A 167 16.58 7.06 3.23
CA ASP A 167 16.38 8.44 3.70
C ASP A 167 15.74 8.47 5.09
N PHE A 168 14.85 7.52 5.41
CA PHE A 168 14.16 7.46 6.69
C PHE A 168 14.86 6.56 7.74
N ALA A 169 15.91 5.83 7.36
CA ALA A 169 16.71 5.01 8.29
C ALA A 169 17.27 5.79 9.49
N PRO A 170 17.76 7.06 9.35
CA PRO A 170 18.22 7.85 10.49
C PRO A 170 17.13 8.12 11.55
N ARG A 171 15.85 8.04 11.17
CA ARG A 171 14.70 8.16 12.06
C ARG A 171 14.25 6.81 12.66
N GLY A 172 14.92 5.73 12.27
CA GLY A 172 14.60 4.35 12.68
C GLY A 172 13.39 3.76 11.97
N ILE A 173 12.89 4.39 10.89
CA ILE A 173 11.75 3.88 10.12
C ILE A 173 12.20 2.74 9.22
N VAL A 174 11.46 1.64 9.29
CA VAL A 174 11.65 0.46 8.43
C VAL A 174 10.61 0.49 7.32
N ALA A 175 11.06 0.44 6.07
CA ALA A 175 10.21 0.47 4.88
C ALA A 175 10.44 -0.77 4.01
N ALA A 176 9.36 -1.44 3.57
CA ALA A 176 9.46 -2.62 2.72
C ALA A 176 8.33 -2.67 1.68
N VAL A 177 8.62 -3.29 0.52
CA VAL A 177 7.61 -3.61 -0.48
C VAL A 177 7.10 -5.03 -0.24
N LEU A 178 5.77 -5.21 -0.30
CA LEU A 178 5.10 -6.50 -0.13
C LEU A 178 4.33 -6.89 -1.39
N HIS A 179 4.60 -8.09 -1.90
CA HIS A 179 3.79 -8.70 -2.96
C HIS A 179 2.70 -9.58 -2.35
N PRO A 180 1.42 -9.26 -2.57
CA PRO A 180 0.30 -10.01 -1.99
C PRO A 180 0.05 -11.38 -2.64
N GLY A 181 0.77 -11.71 -3.71
CA GLY A 181 0.46 -12.86 -4.56
C GLY A 181 -0.64 -12.58 -5.59
N SER A 182 -1.15 -13.62 -6.22
CA SER A 182 -2.28 -13.53 -7.15
C SER A 182 -3.60 -13.60 -6.38
N VAL A 183 -4.02 -12.48 -5.80
CA VAL A 183 -5.16 -12.43 -4.88
C VAL A 183 -6.49 -12.35 -5.63
N ALA A 184 -7.47 -13.14 -5.18
CA ALA A 184 -8.86 -13.04 -5.60
C ALA A 184 -9.54 -11.88 -4.83
N THR A 185 -9.98 -10.85 -5.56
CA THR A 185 -10.70 -9.69 -5.01
C THR A 185 -11.98 -9.45 -5.82
N GLU A 186 -12.82 -8.53 -5.37
CA GLU A 186 -14.03 -8.15 -6.12
C GLU A 186 -13.69 -7.67 -7.55
N THR A 187 -12.54 -7.00 -7.72
CA THR A 187 -12.08 -6.47 -9.01
C THR A 187 -11.23 -7.47 -9.81
N ARG A 188 -10.72 -8.54 -9.18
CA ARG A 188 -9.89 -9.57 -9.81
C ARG A 188 -10.38 -10.97 -9.45
N LYS A 189 -11.39 -11.45 -10.13
CA LYS A 189 -12.01 -12.77 -9.87
C LYS A 189 -11.10 -13.98 -10.21
N GLY A 190 -10.05 -13.80 -11.04
CA GLY A 190 -9.12 -14.85 -11.45
C GLY A 190 -7.91 -15.05 -10.51
N GLY A 191 -7.91 -14.46 -9.33
CA GLY A 191 -6.85 -14.69 -8.33
C GLY A 191 -6.90 -16.11 -7.76
N GLN A 192 -5.73 -16.63 -7.36
CA GLN A 192 -5.58 -17.99 -6.82
C GLN A 192 -5.56 -18.02 -5.29
N ILE A 193 -5.26 -16.90 -4.65
CA ILE A 193 -5.08 -16.78 -3.21
C ILE A 193 -6.28 -16.04 -2.63
N PRO A 194 -6.97 -16.59 -1.62
CA PRO A 194 -7.99 -15.86 -0.88
C PRO A 194 -7.42 -14.57 -0.26
N VAL A 195 -8.16 -13.46 -0.34
CA VAL A 195 -7.69 -12.17 0.21
C VAL A 195 -7.30 -12.26 1.68
N ARG A 196 -8.06 -13.03 2.47
CA ARG A 196 -7.79 -13.27 3.88
C ARG A 196 -6.43 -13.92 4.12
N GLU A 197 -6.09 -14.94 3.34
CA GLU A 197 -4.83 -15.68 3.44
C GLU A 197 -3.64 -14.76 3.06
N SER A 198 -3.76 -14.07 1.93
CA SER A 198 -2.74 -13.11 1.48
C SER A 198 -2.46 -12.05 2.52
N VAL A 199 -3.50 -11.45 3.11
CA VAL A 199 -3.36 -10.41 4.13
C VAL A 199 -2.77 -10.97 5.41
N SER A 200 -3.23 -12.15 5.88
CA SER A 200 -2.64 -12.78 7.07
C SER A 200 -1.14 -13.07 6.88
N GLY A 201 -0.75 -13.51 5.69
CA GLY A 201 0.66 -13.74 5.36
C GLY A 201 1.47 -12.44 5.33
N MET A 202 0.97 -11.39 4.66
CA MET A 202 1.64 -10.07 4.65
C MET A 202 1.77 -9.48 6.07
N ARG A 203 0.78 -9.66 6.94
CA ARG A 203 0.87 -9.22 8.34
C ARG A 203 1.99 -9.94 9.07
N ALA A 204 2.13 -11.26 8.88
CA ALA A 204 3.24 -12.01 9.48
C ALA A 204 4.60 -11.49 8.98
N VAL A 205 4.72 -11.14 7.68
CA VAL A 205 5.92 -10.50 7.13
C VAL A 205 6.16 -9.14 7.76
N ILE A 206 5.13 -8.29 7.88
CA ILE A 206 5.21 -6.96 8.51
C ILE A 206 5.69 -7.07 9.96
N ASP A 207 5.17 -8.03 10.72
CA ASP A 207 5.56 -8.24 12.11
C ASP A 207 7.01 -8.69 12.27
N GLY A 208 7.58 -9.31 11.24
CA GLY A 208 8.99 -9.71 11.17
C GLY A 208 9.94 -8.66 10.60
N LEU A 209 9.46 -7.47 10.20
CA LEU A 209 10.33 -6.42 9.67
C LEU A 209 11.23 -5.82 10.76
N THR A 210 12.49 -5.66 10.41
CA THR A 210 13.53 -5.09 11.29
C THR A 210 14.38 -4.09 10.50
N PRO A 211 15.22 -3.28 11.17
CA PRO A 211 16.16 -2.40 10.47
C PRO A 211 17.04 -3.12 9.43
N GLU A 212 17.39 -4.38 9.67
CA GLU A 212 18.20 -5.18 8.75
C GLU A 212 17.44 -5.60 7.50
N THR A 213 16.10 -5.65 7.57
CA THR A 213 15.22 -6.00 6.45
C THR A 213 14.62 -4.78 5.76
N THR A 214 14.98 -3.55 6.16
CA THR A 214 14.52 -2.34 5.48
C THR A 214 14.98 -2.31 4.01
N GLY A 215 14.16 -1.79 3.13
CA GLY A 215 14.47 -1.72 1.70
C GLY A 215 14.49 -3.09 1.02
N THR A 216 13.67 -4.04 1.47
CA THR A 216 13.49 -5.36 0.84
C THR A 216 12.17 -5.46 0.10
N PHE A 217 12.12 -6.38 -0.87
CA PHE A 217 10.91 -6.75 -1.58
C PHE A 217 10.52 -8.18 -1.24
N GLN A 218 9.44 -8.35 -0.49
CA GLN A 218 9.03 -9.63 0.07
C GLN A 218 7.66 -10.08 -0.44
N ARG A 219 7.45 -11.39 -0.47
CA ARG A 219 6.15 -12.00 -0.75
C ARG A 219 5.35 -12.17 0.54
N TYR A 220 4.04 -12.30 0.40
CA TYR A 220 3.11 -12.56 1.51
C TYR A 220 3.46 -13.82 2.33
N ASP A 221 4.20 -14.77 1.77
CA ASP A 221 4.62 -16.02 2.40
C ASP A 221 6.06 -15.98 2.96
N GLY A 222 6.67 -14.80 3.03
CA GLY A 222 8.01 -14.58 3.57
C GLY A 222 9.15 -14.77 2.57
N GLY A 223 8.85 -15.18 1.33
CA GLY A 223 9.87 -15.26 0.27
C GLY A 223 10.30 -13.86 -0.20
N THR A 224 11.53 -13.74 -0.69
CA THR A 224 12.05 -12.52 -1.31
C THR A 224 11.78 -12.49 -2.81
N ILE A 225 11.65 -11.28 -3.37
CA ILE A 225 11.53 -11.04 -4.81
C ILE A 225 12.72 -10.18 -5.24
N GLU A 226 13.26 -10.48 -6.40
CA GLU A 226 14.26 -9.65 -7.05
C GLU A 226 13.62 -8.33 -7.53
N TRP A 227 14.40 -7.23 -7.45
CA TRP A 227 13.92 -5.88 -7.86
C TRP A 227 13.61 -5.73 -9.34
#